data_7ca8a99cceea3bb0ad6b44dad1af2a49
#
_entry.id   7ca8a99cceea3bb0ad6b44dad1af2a49
#
_cell.length_a   1.000
_cell.length_b   1.000
_cell.length_c   1.000
_cell.angle_alpha   90.00
_cell.angle_beta   90.00
_cell.angle_gamma   90.00
#
_symmetry.space_group_name_H-M   'P 1'
#
loop_
_entity.id
_entity.type
_entity.pdbx_description
1 polymer ?
#
loop_
_entity_poly.entity_id
_entity_poly.type
_entity_poly.pdbx_seq_one_letter_code
_entity_poly.pdbx_strand_id
1 'polypeptide(L)'
;MPSTYAHRRFGADVLALLPDGLRATLEQHRELYDIGLHGPDLMFYYKALQSNPVNRLGNTMHEQKGEVFFTCARTVVENATDKSAALAYALGFVCHFALDSTCHPYVEAYVRESGVGHCEIETEFDNALMREDGLDPIKFFTASHIKPSRERAEVIAPFYEGVTVDETLAAMKGMITVHHLLQAANPVKRWVVLTGMRVAGKYEFMHGLVANPQPNPKCVQSSQKLEELYKTAVPLAVRLIEEYAENKPLGAEYQHTFGEN
;
A
#
# COMPACT_ATOMS: atom_id res chain seq x y z
N MET A 1 -4.21 0.11 5.10
CA MET A 1 -2.83 -0.19 5.51
C MET A 1 -2.76 -1.63 6.00
N PRO A 2 -2.14 -2.57 5.74
CA PRO A 2 -0.87 -3.01 5.30
C PRO A 2 -0.90 -4.33 4.52
N SER A 3 -1.71 -4.47 3.53
CA SER A 3 -1.54 -5.60 2.63
C SER A 3 -0.41 -5.29 1.64
N THR A 4 0.80 -5.20 2.18
CA THR A 4 2.00 -4.85 1.42
C THR A 4 2.26 -5.84 0.28
N TYR A 5 1.98 -7.13 0.52
CA TYR A 5 2.15 -8.14 -0.50
C TYR A 5 1.04 -8.06 -1.57
N ALA A 6 -0.21 -7.87 -1.16
CA ALA A 6 -1.32 -7.73 -2.09
C ALA A 6 -1.11 -6.54 -3.04
N HIS A 7 -0.73 -5.36 -2.53
CA HIS A 7 -0.42 -4.20 -3.36
C HIS A 7 0.71 -4.46 -4.35
N ARG A 8 1.81 -5.08 -3.89
CA ARG A 8 2.94 -5.45 -4.76
C ARG A 8 2.52 -6.42 -5.86
N ARG A 9 1.80 -7.50 -5.52
CA ARG A 9 1.29 -8.49 -6.48
C ARG A 9 0.33 -7.84 -7.46
N PHE A 10 -0.60 -7.03 -6.93
CA PHE A 10 -1.56 -6.27 -7.72
C PHE A 10 -0.89 -5.38 -8.77
N GLY A 11 0.12 -4.60 -8.36
CA GLY A 11 0.90 -3.79 -9.28
C GLY A 11 1.59 -4.61 -10.37
N ALA A 12 2.08 -5.82 -10.06
CA ALA A 12 2.69 -6.70 -11.06
C ALA A 12 1.63 -7.26 -12.04
N ASP A 13 0.46 -7.66 -11.55
CA ASP A 13 -0.64 -8.15 -12.38
C ASP A 13 -1.18 -7.05 -13.30
N VAL A 14 -1.36 -5.83 -12.80
CA VAL A 14 -1.76 -4.66 -13.59
C VAL A 14 -0.72 -4.34 -14.64
N LEU A 15 0.57 -4.26 -14.26
CA LEU A 15 1.67 -3.95 -15.19
C LEU A 15 1.73 -4.92 -16.37
N ALA A 16 1.47 -6.20 -16.13
CA ALA A 16 1.47 -7.23 -17.18
C ALA A 16 0.37 -7.03 -18.25
N LEU A 17 -0.70 -6.31 -17.90
CA LEU A 17 -1.85 -6.05 -18.79
C LEU A 17 -1.79 -4.68 -19.48
N LEU A 18 -0.85 -3.80 -19.08
CA LEU A 18 -0.73 -2.47 -19.68
C LEU A 18 -0.19 -2.54 -21.11
N PRO A 19 -0.56 -1.57 -21.98
CA PRO A 19 0.04 -1.39 -23.30
C PRO A 19 1.56 -1.28 -23.24
N ASP A 20 2.26 -1.81 -24.26
CA ASP A 20 3.73 -1.91 -24.30
C ASP A 20 4.46 -0.60 -23.96
N GLY A 21 3.96 0.54 -24.47
CA GLY A 21 4.59 1.85 -24.23
C GLY A 21 4.53 2.28 -22.76
N LEU A 22 3.36 2.11 -22.10
CA LEU A 22 3.22 2.40 -20.67
C LEU A 22 4.03 1.42 -19.84
N ARG A 23 3.94 0.13 -20.15
CA ARG A 23 4.70 -0.91 -19.47
C ARG A 23 6.19 -0.62 -19.51
N ALA A 24 6.76 -0.29 -20.68
CA ALA A 24 8.18 0.03 -20.82
C ALA A 24 8.58 1.25 -19.95
N THR A 25 7.75 2.29 -19.89
CA THR A 25 7.98 3.45 -19.02
C THR A 25 8.00 3.06 -17.54
N LEU A 26 7.06 2.24 -17.10
CA LEU A 26 7.00 1.78 -15.71
C LEU A 26 8.15 0.82 -15.35
N GLU A 27 8.56 -0.03 -16.27
CA GLU A 27 9.74 -0.90 -16.10
C GLU A 27 11.03 -0.10 -15.99
N GLN A 28 11.19 0.99 -16.76
CA GLN A 28 12.32 1.91 -16.65
C GLN A 28 12.41 2.59 -15.28
N HIS A 29 11.27 2.92 -14.67
CA HIS A 29 11.17 3.57 -13.36
C HIS A 29 10.53 2.65 -12.32
N ARG A 30 10.84 1.34 -12.41
CA ARG A 30 10.18 0.28 -11.64
C ARG A 30 10.17 0.54 -10.14
N GLU A 31 11.26 1.02 -9.56
CA GLU A 31 11.32 1.27 -8.12
C GLU A 31 10.40 2.40 -7.66
N LEU A 32 10.15 3.41 -8.51
CA LEU A 32 9.18 4.48 -8.20
C LEU A 32 7.75 3.97 -8.31
N TYR A 33 7.46 3.19 -9.36
CA TYR A 33 6.17 2.52 -9.48
C TYR A 33 5.89 1.62 -8.27
N ASP A 34 6.86 0.76 -7.91
CA ASP A 34 6.75 -0.15 -6.77
C ASP A 34 6.54 0.58 -5.43
N ILE A 35 7.16 1.75 -5.22
CA ILE A 35 6.90 2.58 -4.03
C ILE A 35 5.50 3.19 -4.11
N GLY A 36 5.08 3.65 -5.28
CA GLY A 36 3.75 4.21 -5.52
C GLY A 36 2.61 3.24 -5.20
N LEU A 37 2.83 1.92 -5.35
CA LEU A 37 1.86 0.88 -4.97
C LEU A 37 1.42 0.93 -3.50
N HIS A 38 2.17 1.65 -2.66
CA HIS A 38 1.83 1.83 -1.25
C HIS A 38 1.12 3.15 -0.96
N GLY A 39 0.95 4.00 -1.99
CA GLY A 39 0.18 5.23 -1.85
C GLY A 39 0.52 6.04 -0.60
N PRO A 40 -0.49 6.52 0.14
CA PRO A 40 -0.30 7.31 1.35
C PRO A 40 0.20 6.48 2.54
N ASP A 41 0.15 5.14 2.48
CA ASP A 41 0.64 4.24 3.53
C ASP A 41 2.12 4.44 3.84
N LEU A 42 2.89 4.86 2.83
CA LEU A 42 4.30 5.17 3.01
C LEU A 42 4.51 6.15 4.16
N MET A 43 3.61 7.10 4.35
CA MET A 43 3.71 8.14 5.38
C MET A 43 3.55 7.60 6.80
N PHE A 44 2.87 6.47 7.00
CA PHE A 44 2.74 5.84 8.32
C PHE A 44 4.05 5.35 8.89
N TYR A 45 5.03 5.09 8.04
CA TYR A 45 6.34 4.56 8.43
C TYR A 45 7.34 5.64 8.87
N TYR A 46 7.01 6.94 8.69
CA TYR A 46 7.82 8.00 9.26
C TYR A 46 7.61 8.07 10.76
N LYS A 47 8.66 7.73 11.54
CA LYS A 47 8.59 7.66 13.02
C LYS A 47 7.33 6.94 13.51
N ALA A 48 7.07 5.74 12.97
CA ALA A 48 5.82 4.98 13.07
C ALA A 48 5.26 4.78 14.50
N LEU A 49 6.14 4.85 15.53
CA LEU A 49 5.72 4.69 16.94
C LEU A 49 5.20 5.99 17.58
N GLN A 50 5.30 7.11 16.88
CA GLN A 50 4.93 8.43 17.40
C GLN A 50 3.99 9.14 16.44
N SER A 51 2.89 9.69 16.94
CA SER A 51 2.04 10.55 16.13
C SER A 51 2.80 11.82 15.75
N ASN A 52 2.80 12.14 14.46
CA ASN A 52 3.49 13.30 13.88
C ASN A 52 2.73 13.81 12.65
N PRO A 53 3.03 15.02 12.13
CA PRO A 53 2.30 15.57 10.99
C PRO A 53 2.32 14.69 9.74
N VAL A 54 3.45 13.99 9.46
CA VAL A 54 3.62 13.17 8.26
C VAL A 54 2.71 11.94 8.30
N ASN A 55 2.66 11.20 9.43
CA ASN A 55 1.78 10.03 9.49
C ASN A 55 0.30 10.40 9.63
N ARG A 56 -0.04 11.58 10.19
CA ARG A 56 -1.41 12.10 10.15
C ARG A 56 -1.84 12.45 8.74
N LEU A 57 -0.93 12.96 7.89
CA LEU A 57 -1.23 13.23 6.49
C LEU A 57 -1.66 11.94 5.77
N GLY A 58 -0.96 10.81 6.02
CA GLY A 58 -1.37 9.50 5.48
C GLY A 58 -2.82 9.15 5.83
N ASN A 59 -3.24 9.32 7.10
CA ASN A 59 -4.63 9.09 7.51
C ASN A 59 -5.59 10.05 6.78
N THR A 60 -5.30 11.35 6.79
CA THR A 60 -6.15 12.36 6.12
C THR A 60 -6.35 12.05 4.63
N MET A 61 -5.32 11.56 3.96
CA MET A 61 -5.41 11.20 2.54
C MET A 61 -6.35 10.02 2.30
N HIS A 62 -6.42 9.04 3.19
CA HIS A 62 -7.37 7.93 3.09
C HIS A 62 -8.83 8.36 3.24
N GLU A 63 -9.08 9.39 4.04
CA GLU A 63 -10.41 9.97 4.25
C GLU A 63 -10.86 10.91 3.11
N GLN A 64 -9.92 11.37 2.27
CA GLN A 64 -10.20 12.25 1.14
C GLN A 64 -10.56 11.46 -0.12
N LYS A 65 -11.30 12.13 -1.03
CA LYS A 65 -11.55 11.60 -2.36
C LYS A 65 -10.25 11.51 -3.16
N GLY A 66 -10.11 10.46 -3.96
CA GLY A 66 -8.95 10.29 -4.83
C GLY A 66 -8.71 11.49 -5.76
N GLU A 67 -9.80 12.15 -6.24
CA GLU A 67 -9.71 13.35 -7.08
C GLU A 67 -8.81 14.44 -6.49
N VAL A 68 -8.82 14.62 -5.17
CA VAL A 68 -8.00 15.64 -4.50
C VAL A 68 -6.51 15.37 -4.73
N PHE A 69 -6.08 14.14 -4.44
CA PHE A 69 -4.68 13.74 -4.66
C PHE A 69 -4.32 13.76 -6.14
N PHE A 70 -5.12 13.12 -7.00
CA PHE A 70 -4.76 12.94 -8.40
C PHE A 70 -4.77 14.24 -9.21
N THR A 71 -5.56 15.25 -8.82
CA THR A 71 -5.49 16.59 -9.40
C THR A 71 -4.15 17.27 -9.05
N CYS A 72 -3.75 17.24 -7.78
CA CYS A 72 -2.45 17.78 -7.36
C CYS A 72 -1.29 17.01 -8.00
N ALA A 73 -1.38 15.68 -8.07
CA ALA A 73 -0.37 14.81 -8.65
C ALA A 73 -0.09 15.12 -10.13
N ARG A 74 -1.11 15.49 -10.92
CA ARG A 74 -0.91 15.96 -12.30
C ARG A 74 0.01 17.17 -12.34
N THR A 75 -0.25 18.16 -11.50
CA THR A 75 0.58 19.37 -11.43
C THR A 75 2.02 19.01 -11.04
N VAL A 76 2.22 18.07 -10.12
CA VAL A 76 3.57 17.58 -9.75
C VAL A 76 4.26 16.94 -10.95
N VAL A 77 3.57 16.03 -11.66
CA VAL A 77 4.12 15.37 -12.87
C VAL A 77 4.47 16.40 -13.96
N GLU A 78 3.60 17.38 -14.22
CA GLU A 78 3.83 18.40 -15.23
C GLU A 78 5.06 19.28 -14.94
N ASN A 79 5.34 19.54 -13.66
CA ASN A 79 6.44 20.39 -13.22
C ASN A 79 7.72 19.62 -12.86
N ALA A 80 7.66 18.26 -12.88
CA ALA A 80 8.81 17.44 -12.54
C ALA A 80 9.95 17.59 -13.57
N THR A 81 11.20 17.54 -13.09
CA THR A 81 12.40 17.51 -13.94
C THR A 81 12.42 16.24 -14.79
N ASP A 82 12.09 15.09 -14.17
CA ASP A 82 11.87 13.80 -14.87
C ASP A 82 10.38 13.45 -14.76
N LYS A 83 9.64 13.82 -15.81
CA LYS A 83 8.19 13.60 -15.88
C LYS A 83 7.84 12.12 -15.92
N SER A 84 8.67 11.30 -16.54
CA SER A 84 8.43 9.85 -16.66
C SER A 84 8.61 9.16 -15.31
N ALA A 85 9.60 9.57 -14.54
CA ALA A 85 9.82 9.11 -13.17
C ALA A 85 8.66 9.49 -12.24
N ALA A 86 8.23 10.75 -12.29
CA ALA A 86 7.09 11.25 -11.50
C ALA A 86 5.77 10.55 -11.90
N LEU A 87 5.55 10.36 -13.21
CA LEU A 87 4.39 9.63 -13.72
C LEU A 87 4.40 8.17 -13.23
N ALA A 88 5.53 7.49 -13.26
CA ALA A 88 5.61 6.11 -12.78
C ALA A 88 5.19 5.98 -11.31
N TYR A 89 5.61 6.91 -10.45
CA TYR A 89 5.16 6.97 -9.06
C TYR A 89 3.65 7.19 -8.97
N ALA A 90 3.10 8.16 -9.71
CA ALA A 90 1.67 8.46 -9.72
C ALA A 90 0.83 7.26 -10.22
N LEU A 91 1.31 6.52 -11.23
CA LEU A 91 0.61 5.34 -11.75
C LEU A 91 0.65 4.15 -10.76
N GLY A 92 1.73 3.99 -10.00
CA GLY A 92 1.73 3.08 -8.85
C GLY A 92 0.69 3.47 -7.79
N PHE A 93 0.55 4.77 -7.54
CA PHE A 93 -0.47 5.29 -6.62
C PHE A 93 -1.91 5.06 -7.14
N VAL A 94 -2.14 5.09 -8.47
CA VAL A 94 -3.43 4.68 -9.07
C VAL A 94 -3.73 3.22 -8.74
N CYS A 95 -2.74 2.32 -8.79
CA CYS A 95 -2.94 0.93 -8.38
C CYS A 95 -3.36 0.82 -6.91
N HIS A 96 -2.67 1.53 -6.00
CA HIS A 96 -3.05 1.57 -4.59
C HIS A 96 -4.51 2.01 -4.41
N PHE A 97 -4.87 3.15 -5.01
CA PHE A 97 -6.23 3.68 -4.94
C PHE A 97 -7.28 2.71 -5.47
N ALA A 98 -7.03 2.07 -6.62
CA ALA A 98 -7.99 1.15 -7.23
C ALA A 98 -8.23 -0.09 -6.36
N LEU A 99 -7.17 -0.63 -5.73
CA LEU A 99 -7.29 -1.78 -4.85
C LEU A 99 -8.01 -1.41 -3.55
N ASP A 100 -7.59 -0.34 -2.90
CA ASP A 100 -8.12 0.11 -1.61
C ASP A 100 -9.60 0.50 -1.72
N SER A 101 -9.95 1.37 -2.68
CA SER A 101 -11.34 1.79 -2.88
C SER A 101 -12.29 0.62 -3.21
N THR A 102 -11.76 -0.47 -3.77
CA THR A 102 -12.53 -1.69 -4.06
C THR A 102 -12.64 -2.61 -2.84
N CYS A 103 -11.59 -2.74 -2.04
CA CYS A 103 -11.50 -3.74 -0.98
C CYS A 103 -11.95 -3.23 0.40
N HIS A 104 -11.60 -2.01 0.79
CA HIS A 104 -11.83 -1.49 2.14
C HIS A 104 -13.31 -1.43 2.55
N PRO A 105 -14.28 -1.10 1.68
CA PRO A 105 -15.70 -1.15 2.08
C PRO A 105 -16.12 -2.53 2.60
N TYR A 106 -15.56 -3.59 2.01
CA TYR A 106 -15.78 -4.96 2.49
C TYR A 106 -15.00 -5.23 3.79
N VAL A 107 -13.73 -4.83 3.87
CA VAL A 107 -12.90 -5.03 5.08
C VAL A 107 -13.59 -4.40 6.29
N GLU A 108 -14.03 -3.16 6.19
CA GLU A 108 -14.72 -2.43 7.26
C GLU A 108 -16.05 -3.10 7.66
N ALA A 109 -16.81 -3.59 6.68
CA ALA A 109 -18.03 -4.34 6.98
C ALA A 109 -17.71 -5.64 7.74
N TYR A 110 -16.67 -6.36 7.30
CA TYR A 110 -16.27 -7.61 7.92
C TYR A 110 -15.68 -7.44 9.32
N VAL A 111 -14.95 -6.35 9.59
CA VAL A 111 -14.51 -5.97 10.95
C VAL A 111 -15.71 -5.87 11.89
N ARG A 112 -16.77 -5.16 11.46
CA ARG A 112 -17.99 -4.97 12.27
C ARG A 112 -18.75 -6.28 12.50
N GLU A 113 -18.77 -7.15 11.51
CA GLU A 113 -19.51 -8.43 11.58
C GLU A 113 -18.76 -9.50 12.41
N SER A 114 -17.47 -9.68 12.14
CA SER A 114 -16.68 -10.79 12.67
C SER A 114 -15.98 -10.47 13.99
N GLY A 115 -15.75 -9.19 14.26
CA GLY A 115 -14.92 -8.72 15.37
C GLY A 115 -13.42 -9.00 15.18
N VAL A 116 -12.99 -9.46 13.97
CA VAL A 116 -11.57 -9.59 13.63
C VAL A 116 -11.00 -8.21 13.32
N GLY A 117 -9.78 -7.92 13.76
CA GLY A 117 -9.14 -6.64 13.52
C GLY A 117 -8.83 -6.40 12.04
N HIS A 118 -8.96 -5.15 11.59
CA HIS A 118 -8.67 -4.72 10.22
C HIS A 118 -7.30 -5.24 9.73
N CYS A 119 -6.23 -4.95 10.48
CA CYS A 119 -4.88 -5.39 10.14
C CYS A 119 -4.73 -6.91 10.04
N GLU A 120 -5.50 -7.67 10.82
CA GLU A 120 -5.46 -9.14 10.77
C GLU A 120 -6.14 -9.68 9.51
N ILE A 121 -7.28 -9.09 9.11
CA ILE A 121 -7.99 -9.46 7.87
C ILE A 121 -7.06 -9.28 6.66
N GLU A 122 -6.40 -8.13 6.58
CA GLU A 122 -5.49 -7.82 5.47
C GLU A 122 -4.22 -8.66 5.48
N THR A 123 -3.62 -8.88 6.65
CA THR A 123 -2.44 -9.76 6.78
C THR A 123 -2.77 -11.21 6.42
N GLU A 124 -3.95 -11.72 6.78
CA GLU A 124 -4.38 -13.05 6.38
C GLU A 124 -4.65 -13.13 4.87
N PHE A 125 -5.12 -12.07 4.24
CA PHE A 125 -5.22 -11.97 2.79
C PHE A 125 -3.84 -12.00 2.13
N ASP A 126 -2.88 -11.18 2.59
CA ASP A 126 -1.48 -11.24 2.14
C ASP A 126 -0.90 -12.66 2.28
N ASN A 127 -1.15 -13.31 3.41
CA ASN A 127 -0.71 -14.67 3.68
C ASN A 127 -1.33 -15.68 2.71
N ALA A 128 -2.61 -15.52 2.36
CA ALA A 128 -3.29 -16.37 1.39
C ALA A 128 -2.67 -16.24 0.00
N LEU A 129 -2.46 -15.01 -0.48
CA LEU A 129 -1.81 -14.73 -1.75
C LEU A 129 -0.37 -15.26 -1.80
N MET A 130 0.41 -15.05 -0.73
CA MET A 130 1.78 -15.59 -0.65
C MET A 130 1.81 -17.12 -0.75
N ARG A 131 0.87 -17.82 -0.08
CA ARG A 131 0.78 -19.29 -0.18
C ARG A 131 0.40 -19.75 -1.59
N GLU A 132 -0.52 -19.04 -2.26
CA GLU A 132 -0.87 -19.29 -3.65
C GLU A 132 0.36 -19.17 -4.57
N ASP A 133 1.20 -18.18 -4.32
CA ASP A 133 2.44 -17.95 -5.06
C ASP A 133 3.62 -18.85 -4.61
N GLY A 134 3.37 -19.83 -3.73
CA GLY A 134 4.37 -20.78 -3.23
C GLY A 134 5.38 -20.19 -2.24
N LEU A 135 5.06 -19.05 -1.66
CA LEU A 135 5.91 -18.35 -0.68
C LEU A 135 5.52 -18.73 0.76
N ASP A 136 6.48 -18.67 1.68
CA ASP A 136 6.25 -18.84 3.12
C ASP A 136 5.96 -17.48 3.76
N PRO A 137 4.70 -17.22 4.20
CA PRO A 137 4.29 -15.89 4.68
C PRO A 137 5.09 -15.38 5.88
N ILE A 138 5.57 -16.27 6.74
CA ILE A 138 6.35 -15.85 7.93
C ILE A 138 7.83 -15.61 7.62
N LYS A 139 8.33 -16.09 6.47
CA LYS A 139 9.73 -15.94 6.06
C LYS A 139 9.90 -14.93 4.93
N PHE A 140 8.91 -14.75 4.09
CA PHE A 140 9.01 -13.83 2.97
C PHE A 140 9.08 -12.38 3.45
N PHE A 141 10.04 -11.62 2.95
CA PHE A 141 10.18 -10.20 3.27
C PHE A 141 9.32 -9.35 2.32
N THR A 142 8.15 -8.96 2.77
CA THR A 142 7.12 -8.29 1.95
C THR A 142 7.57 -6.94 1.40
N ALA A 143 8.42 -6.18 2.12
CA ALA A 143 8.95 -4.88 1.68
C ALA A 143 10.25 -4.99 0.83
N SER A 144 10.59 -6.17 0.28
CA SER A 144 11.84 -6.39 -0.47
C SER A 144 11.96 -5.58 -1.76
N HIS A 145 10.86 -5.11 -2.33
CA HIS A 145 10.79 -4.26 -3.52
C HIS A 145 11.03 -2.77 -3.21
N ILE A 146 10.91 -2.34 -1.97
CA ILE A 146 11.16 -0.95 -1.58
C ILE A 146 12.67 -0.68 -1.57
N LYS A 147 13.10 0.29 -2.38
CA LYS A 147 14.50 0.66 -2.57
C LYS A 147 14.72 2.14 -2.21
N PRO A 148 14.97 2.47 -0.94
CA PRO A 148 15.16 3.86 -0.52
C PRO A 148 16.39 4.50 -1.17
N SER A 149 16.22 5.67 -1.78
CA SER A 149 17.32 6.53 -2.19
C SER A 149 16.89 7.99 -2.10
N ARG A 150 17.86 8.91 -2.06
CA ARG A 150 17.59 10.35 -2.03
C ARG A 150 16.93 10.81 -3.33
N GLU A 151 17.39 10.29 -4.46
CA GLU A 151 16.86 10.61 -5.78
C GLU A 151 15.37 10.24 -5.87
N ARG A 152 14.97 9.09 -5.36
CA ARG A 152 13.55 8.68 -5.33
C ARG A 152 12.75 9.55 -4.36
N ALA A 153 13.33 9.90 -3.21
CA ALA A 153 12.67 10.80 -2.28
C ALA A 153 12.44 12.20 -2.86
N GLU A 154 13.37 12.70 -3.69
CA GLU A 154 13.22 13.96 -4.41
C GLU A 154 12.08 13.94 -5.43
N VAL A 155 11.84 12.80 -6.08
CA VAL A 155 10.69 12.60 -6.98
C VAL A 155 9.38 12.49 -6.18
N ILE A 156 9.38 11.80 -5.05
CA ILE A 156 8.17 11.45 -4.29
C ILE A 156 7.69 12.60 -3.38
N ALA A 157 8.62 13.32 -2.72
CA ALA A 157 8.25 14.34 -1.74
C ALA A 157 7.25 15.40 -2.27
N PRO A 158 7.35 15.90 -3.53
CA PRO A 158 6.40 16.87 -4.06
C PRO A 158 4.94 16.41 -4.11
N PHE A 159 4.66 15.11 -4.06
CA PHE A 159 3.29 14.58 -4.02
C PHE A 159 2.62 14.74 -2.64
N TYR A 160 3.37 15.11 -1.61
CA TYR A 160 2.90 15.22 -0.23
C TYR A 160 3.14 16.62 0.30
N GLU A 161 2.07 17.39 0.42
CA GLU A 161 2.16 18.77 0.89
C GLU A 161 2.79 18.85 2.29
N GLY A 162 3.81 19.69 2.42
CA GLY A 162 4.50 19.93 3.69
C GLY A 162 5.45 18.80 4.14
N VAL A 163 5.66 17.78 3.31
CA VAL A 163 6.62 16.69 3.59
C VAL A 163 7.93 16.95 2.85
N THR A 164 9.03 16.88 3.57
CA THR A 164 10.38 17.10 3.02
C THR A 164 10.95 15.84 2.39
N VAL A 165 11.98 16.00 1.54
CA VAL A 165 12.76 14.91 0.96
C VAL A 165 13.35 14.01 2.03
N ASP A 166 13.87 14.58 3.13
CA ASP A 166 14.47 13.81 4.22
C ASP A 166 13.42 12.98 4.98
N GLU A 167 12.20 13.51 5.17
CA GLU A 167 11.09 12.79 5.79
C GLU A 167 10.60 11.66 4.89
N THR A 168 10.49 11.89 3.58
CA THR A 168 10.14 10.86 2.59
C THR A 168 11.17 9.73 2.56
N LEU A 169 12.47 10.07 2.55
CA LEU A 169 13.52 9.08 2.63
C LEU A 169 13.48 8.30 3.94
N ALA A 170 13.19 8.99 5.05
CA ALA A 170 13.05 8.34 6.35
C ALA A 170 11.81 7.44 6.41
N ALA A 171 10.70 7.81 5.76
CA ALA A 171 9.49 6.97 5.63
C ALA A 171 9.79 5.67 4.88
N MET A 172 10.46 5.73 3.72
CA MET A 172 10.88 4.53 2.97
C MET A 172 11.78 3.61 3.81
N LYS A 173 12.78 4.16 4.50
CA LYS A 173 13.65 3.39 5.41
C LYS A 173 12.88 2.84 6.61
N GLY A 174 11.93 3.61 7.11
CA GLY A 174 11.01 3.21 8.18
C GLY A 174 10.16 2.01 7.79
N MET A 175 9.63 2.00 6.57
CA MET A 175 8.86 0.87 6.03
C MET A 175 9.68 -0.43 6.08
N ILE A 176 10.91 -0.42 5.57
CA ILE A 176 11.80 -1.58 5.64
C ILE A 176 12.05 -2.01 7.09
N THR A 177 12.34 -1.04 7.97
CA THR A 177 12.65 -1.32 9.39
C THR A 177 11.46 -1.94 10.11
N VAL A 178 10.26 -1.40 9.90
CA VAL A 178 9.02 -1.91 10.52
C VAL A 178 8.70 -3.30 9.98
N HIS A 179 8.80 -3.53 8.67
CA HIS A 179 8.58 -4.85 8.10
C HIS A 179 9.59 -5.88 8.59
N HIS A 180 10.87 -5.50 8.73
CA HIS A 180 11.83 -6.38 9.39
C HIS A 180 11.48 -6.67 10.84
N LEU A 181 10.96 -5.70 11.59
CA LEU A 181 10.52 -5.93 12.97
C LEU A 181 9.35 -6.92 13.02
N LEU A 182 8.33 -6.70 12.18
CA LEU A 182 7.09 -7.49 12.15
C LEU A 182 7.27 -8.88 11.54
N GLN A 183 8.28 -9.08 10.68
CA GLN A 183 8.63 -10.40 10.14
C GLN A 183 9.19 -11.29 11.25
N ALA A 184 8.34 -12.06 11.91
CA ALA A 184 8.66 -12.80 13.12
C ALA A 184 8.60 -14.33 12.91
N ALA A 185 9.43 -14.84 11.98
CA ALA A 185 9.58 -16.28 11.73
C ALA A 185 10.15 -17.05 12.94
N ASN A 186 11.00 -16.40 13.73
CA ASN A 186 11.56 -17.00 14.95
C ASN A 186 10.55 -16.88 16.10
N PRO A 187 10.20 -17.97 16.81
CA PRO A 187 9.22 -17.94 17.90
C PRO A 187 9.61 -16.99 19.05
N VAL A 188 10.90 -16.88 19.36
CA VAL A 188 11.38 -15.96 20.41
C VAL A 188 11.17 -14.51 19.98
N LYS A 189 11.54 -14.16 18.74
CA LYS A 189 11.29 -12.83 18.18
C LYS A 189 9.81 -12.52 18.19
N ARG A 190 8.95 -13.47 17.74
CA ARG A 190 7.50 -13.32 17.75
C ARG A 190 6.98 -13.02 19.16
N TRP A 191 7.41 -13.79 20.14
CA TRP A 191 7.03 -13.58 21.53
C TRP A 191 7.45 -12.19 22.03
N VAL A 192 8.68 -11.75 21.74
CA VAL A 192 9.19 -10.43 22.12
C VAL A 192 8.36 -9.32 21.50
N VAL A 193 8.08 -9.39 20.18
CA VAL A 193 7.31 -8.37 19.45
C VAL A 193 5.89 -8.28 20.02
N LEU A 194 5.18 -9.40 20.15
CA LEU A 194 3.81 -9.42 20.66
C LEU A 194 3.74 -9.00 22.15
N THR A 195 4.74 -9.34 22.95
CA THR A 195 4.82 -8.88 24.36
C THR A 195 5.07 -7.38 24.41
N GLY A 196 5.96 -6.86 23.55
CA GLY A 196 6.20 -5.42 23.44
C GLY A 196 4.92 -4.65 23.09
N MET A 197 4.11 -5.17 22.14
CA MET A 197 2.80 -4.59 21.81
C MET A 197 1.84 -4.58 23.00
N ARG A 198 1.82 -5.65 23.83
CA ARG A 198 1.01 -5.70 25.07
C ARG A 198 1.44 -4.67 26.08
N VAL A 199 2.74 -4.59 26.35
CA VAL A 199 3.29 -3.60 27.30
C VAL A 199 3.02 -2.16 26.86
N ALA A 200 3.06 -1.91 25.55
CA ALA A 200 2.75 -0.61 24.97
C ALA A 200 1.23 -0.31 24.89
N GLY A 201 0.35 -1.24 25.29
CA GLY A 201 -1.12 -1.09 25.17
C GLY A 201 -1.64 -1.04 23.73
N LYS A 202 -0.87 -1.57 22.77
CA LYS A 202 -1.18 -1.55 21.33
C LYS A 202 -1.52 -2.92 20.75
N TYR A 203 -1.59 -3.95 21.59
CA TYR A 203 -1.74 -5.34 21.14
C TYR A 203 -2.99 -5.54 20.28
N GLU A 204 -4.16 -5.12 20.76
CA GLU A 204 -5.44 -5.32 20.07
C GLU A 204 -5.47 -4.70 18.66
N PHE A 205 -4.79 -3.58 18.50
CA PHE A 205 -4.71 -2.88 17.22
C PHE A 205 -3.62 -3.44 16.30
N MET A 206 -2.45 -3.85 16.86
CA MET A 206 -1.26 -4.12 16.06
C MET A 206 -0.90 -5.60 15.92
N HIS A 207 -1.46 -6.51 16.74
CA HIS A 207 -1.03 -7.91 16.68
C HIS A 207 -1.29 -8.55 15.32
N GLY A 208 -2.35 -8.13 14.64
CA GLY A 208 -2.71 -8.57 13.30
C GLY A 208 -1.65 -8.24 12.22
N LEU A 209 -0.73 -7.29 12.48
CA LEU A 209 0.38 -7.00 11.58
C LEU A 209 1.47 -8.10 11.56
N VAL A 210 1.44 -9.02 12.52
CA VAL A 210 2.41 -10.10 12.62
C VAL A 210 1.81 -11.37 12.04
N ALA A 211 2.26 -11.77 10.85
CA ALA A 211 1.74 -12.94 10.14
C ALA A 211 1.61 -14.18 11.03
N ASN A 212 0.47 -14.83 11.00
CA ASN A 212 0.23 -16.05 11.75
C ASN A 212 0.90 -17.26 11.09
N PRO A 213 1.52 -18.19 11.87
CA PRO A 213 2.06 -19.44 11.31
C PRO A 213 0.99 -20.33 10.69
N GLN A 214 -0.22 -20.30 11.24
CA GLN A 214 -1.41 -20.98 10.71
C GLN A 214 -2.46 -19.95 10.33
N PRO A 215 -3.22 -20.17 9.25
CA PRO A 215 -4.31 -19.28 8.86
C PRO A 215 -5.32 -19.10 10.00
N ASN A 216 -5.80 -17.89 10.19
CA ASN A 216 -6.93 -17.65 11.09
C ASN A 216 -8.21 -18.17 10.43
N PRO A 217 -8.90 -19.19 11.03
CA PRO A 217 -10.11 -19.75 10.43
C PRO A 217 -11.22 -18.72 10.20
N LYS A 218 -11.25 -17.64 11.00
CA LYS A 218 -12.21 -16.54 10.83
C LYS A 218 -11.94 -15.69 9.59
N CYS A 219 -10.71 -15.72 9.05
CA CYS A 219 -10.33 -14.92 7.88
C CYS A 219 -10.38 -15.71 6.56
N VAL A 220 -10.77 -16.99 6.58
CA VAL A 220 -10.84 -17.80 5.34
C VAL A 220 -11.86 -17.21 4.37
N GLN A 221 -13.05 -16.89 4.85
CA GLN A 221 -14.11 -16.31 4.03
C GLN A 221 -13.74 -14.89 3.54
N SER A 222 -13.16 -14.06 4.41
CA SER A 222 -12.75 -12.72 4.02
C SER A 222 -11.63 -12.75 2.98
N SER A 223 -10.66 -13.66 3.10
CA SER A 223 -9.59 -13.81 2.10
C SER A 223 -10.14 -14.22 0.73
N GLN A 224 -11.10 -15.14 0.69
CA GLN A 224 -11.77 -15.53 -0.56
C GLN A 224 -12.51 -14.35 -1.20
N LYS A 225 -13.24 -13.56 -0.39
CA LYS A 225 -13.97 -12.40 -0.91
C LYS A 225 -13.02 -11.30 -1.38
N LEU A 226 -11.94 -11.05 -0.65
CA LEU A 226 -10.92 -10.09 -1.06
C LEU A 226 -10.21 -10.52 -2.35
N GLU A 227 -10.02 -11.81 -2.59
CA GLU A 227 -9.48 -12.31 -3.85
C GLU A 227 -10.42 -12.03 -5.04
N GLU A 228 -11.74 -12.17 -4.86
CA GLU A 228 -12.73 -11.78 -5.87
C GLU A 228 -12.68 -10.28 -6.17
N LEU A 229 -12.62 -9.45 -5.13
CA LEU A 229 -12.52 -7.99 -5.25
C LEU A 229 -11.21 -7.57 -5.91
N TYR A 230 -10.11 -8.17 -5.53
CA TYR A 230 -8.79 -7.98 -6.16
C TYR A 230 -8.86 -8.23 -7.67
N LYS A 231 -9.44 -9.37 -8.09
CA LYS A 231 -9.61 -9.68 -9.52
C LYS A 231 -10.49 -8.67 -10.26
N THR A 232 -11.46 -8.08 -9.57
CA THR A 232 -12.31 -7.01 -10.13
C THR A 232 -11.54 -5.69 -10.23
N ALA A 233 -10.67 -5.39 -9.27
CA ALA A 233 -9.89 -4.16 -9.25
C ALA A 233 -8.78 -4.12 -10.33
N VAL A 234 -8.26 -5.27 -10.79
CA VAL A 234 -7.20 -5.31 -11.81
C VAL A 234 -7.61 -4.59 -13.11
N PRO A 235 -8.71 -4.95 -13.80
CA PRO A 235 -9.11 -4.24 -15.00
C PRO A 235 -9.53 -2.78 -14.74
N LEU A 236 -10.03 -2.46 -13.56
CA LEU A 236 -10.27 -1.09 -13.15
C LEU A 236 -8.97 -0.29 -13.11
N ALA A 237 -7.93 -0.79 -12.45
CA ALA A 237 -6.64 -0.11 -12.36
C ALA A 237 -5.99 0.08 -13.73
N VAL A 238 -6.05 -0.93 -14.61
CA VAL A 238 -5.54 -0.81 -15.99
C VAL A 238 -6.21 0.38 -16.70
N ARG A 239 -7.53 0.43 -16.67
CA ARG A 239 -8.30 1.52 -17.29
C ARG A 239 -7.95 2.89 -16.69
N LEU A 240 -7.91 3.00 -15.36
CA LEU A 240 -7.59 4.25 -14.67
C LEU A 240 -6.16 4.73 -14.99
N ILE A 241 -5.19 3.82 -15.10
CA ILE A 241 -3.82 4.12 -15.50
C ILE A 241 -3.77 4.67 -16.93
N GLU A 242 -4.44 4.01 -17.88
CA GLU A 242 -4.49 4.48 -19.26
C GLU A 242 -5.13 5.88 -19.36
N GLU A 243 -6.27 6.08 -18.73
CA GLU A 243 -6.97 7.36 -18.69
C GLU A 243 -6.12 8.47 -18.04
N TYR A 244 -5.44 8.15 -16.94
CA TYR A 244 -4.57 9.09 -16.25
C TYR A 244 -3.34 9.48 -17.09
N ALA A 245 -2.69 8.49 -17.71
CA ALA A 245 -1.52 8.71 -18.56
C ALA A 245 -1.86 9.50 -19.83
N GLU A 246 -3.07 9.34 -20.38
CA GLU A 246 -3.60 10.12 -21.51
C GLU A 246 -4.12 11.52 -21.08
N ASN A 247 -3.97 11.88 -19.82
CA ASN A 247 -4.47 13.15 -19.26
C ASN A 247 -5.98 13.38 -19.43
N LYS A 248 -6.78 12.31 -19.48
CA LYS A 248 -8.24 12.40 -19.51
C LYS A 248 -8.79 12.99 -18.21
N PRO A 249 -9.97 13.64 -18.24
CA PRO A 249 -10.64 14.07 -17.00
C PRO A 249 -10.76 12.94 -15.99
N LEU A 250 -10.60 13.24 -14.70
CA LEU A 250 -10.79 12.27 -13.63
C LEU A 250 -12.26 11.84 -13.60
N GLY A 251 -12.51 10.54 -13.77
CA GLY A 251 -13.86 9.95 -13.82
C GLY A 251 -14.53 9.85 -12.45
N ALA A 252 -15.74 9.27 -12.44
CA ALA A 252 -16.52 9.11 -11.21
C ALA A 252 -15.83 8.26 -10.15
N GLU A 253 -14.96 7.35 -10.56
CA GLU A 253 -14.18 6.49 -9.65
C GLU A 253 -13.31 7.28 -8.68
N TYR A 254 -12.74 8.39 -9.14
CA TYR A 254 -11.93 9.26 -8.29
C TYR A 254 -12.75 10.08 -7.27
N GLN A 255 -14.10 10.02 -7.32
CA GLN A 255 -14.97 10.61 -6.30
C GLN A 255 -15.08 9.73 -5.03
N HIS A 256 -14.62 8.48 -5.08
CA HIS A 256 -14.50 7.62 -3.90
C HIS A 256 -13.29 8.04 -3.04
N THR A 257 -13.38 7.74 -1.76
CA THR A 257 -12.23 7.74 -0.86
C THR A 257 -11.39 6.48 -1.11
N PHE A 258 -10.30 6.32 -0.38
CA PHE A 258 -9.53 5.07 -0.37
C PHE A 258 -10.27 3.93 0.38
N GLY A 259 -11.55 4.09 0.63
CA GLY A 259 -12.44 3.08 1.20
C GLY A 259 -12.77 3.24 2.68
N GLU A 260 -12.22 4.24 3.34
CA GLU A 260 -12.63 4.64 4.69
C GLU A 260 -13.79 5.64 4.57
N ASN A 261 -15.02 5.19 4.86
CA ASN A 261 -16.22 6.02 4.98
C ASN A 261 -16.77 5.95 6.40
#